data_1a22b22a27ec02f9246ddcfdfc26a9f4
#
_entry.id   1a22b22a27ec02f9246ddcfdfc26a9f4
#
_cell.length_a   1.000
_cell.length_b   1.000
_cell.length_c   1.000
_cell.angle_alpha   90.00
_cell.angle_beta   90.00
_cell.angle_gamma   90.00
#
_symmetry.space_group_name_H-M   'P 1'
#
loop_
_entity.id
_entity.type
_entity.pdbx_description
1 polymer ?
#
loop_
_entity_poly.entity_id
_entity_poly.type
_entity_poly.pdbx_seq_one_letter_code
_entity_poly.pdbx_strand_id
1 'polypeptide(L)'
;IIAIDSGFPLFFTQQRTGFMGRPYTLFKLRTMKRNAEKKGAEWAKEKDNRVTRCGKFLRKWRIDEIPQFLNVIKGEMSIVGPRPERPEFQEDLIKQVPHWNCRHLVKPGLTGWAQIRYRYASDADASEEKLAYDLYYIKHASTLVDLQIILSTLRSIAQGSR
;
A
#
# COMPACT_ATOMS: atom_id res chain seq x y z
N ILE A 1 11.84 18.63 -7.77
CA ILE A 1 12.58 17.47 -8.31
C ILE A 1 11.66 16.61 -9.18
N ILE A 2 10.47 16.14 -8.70
CA ILE A 2 9.50 15.33 -9.49
C ILE A 2 9.14 16.02 -10.81
N ALA A 3 8.85 17.34 -10.79
CA ALA A 3 8.50 18.10 -12.00
C ALA A 3 9.62 18.09 -13.05
N ILE A 4 10.87 18.11 -12.60
CA ILE A 4 12.06 18.07 -13.49
C ILE A 4 12.26 16.67 -14.08
N ASP A 5 12.06 15.62 -13.25
CA ASP A 5 12.30 14.22 -13.64
C ASP A 5 11.20 13.63 -14.53
N SER A 6 9.94 14.02 -14.33
CA SER A 6 8.78 13.43 -15.01
C SER A 6 7.64 14.40 -15.37
N GLY A 7 7.83 15.73 -15.18
CA GLY A 7 6.82 16.75 -15.47
C GLY A 7 5.67 16.81 -14.44
N PHE A 8 4.58 17.46 -14.80
CA PHE A 8 3.35 17.55 -13.98
C PHE A 8 2.32 16.48 -14.39
N PRO A 9 1.35 16.14 -13.49
CA PRO A 9 1.18 16.59 -12.10
C PRO A 9 2.19 15.96 -11.14
N LEU A 10 2.42 16.58 -9.97
CA LEU A 10 3.32 16.06 -8.93
C LEU A 10 2.70 14.93 -8.12
N PHE A 11 1.39 15.02 -7.95
CA PHE A 11 0.62 14.02 -7.21
C PHE A 11 0.07 12.96 -8.16
N PHE A 12 -0.08 11.78 -7.61
CA PHE A 12 -0.76 10.65 -8.21
C PHE A 12 -1.91 10.24 -7.30
N THR A 13 -3.06 10.02 -7.89
CA THR A 13 -4.25 9.54 -7.18
C THR A 13 -4.67 8.21 -7.77
N GLN A 14 -5.19 7.32 -6.92
CA GLN A 14 -5.65 6.00 -7.31
C GLN A 14 -6.80 5.54 -6.42
N GLN A 15 -7.80 4.91 -7.01
CA GLN A 15 -8.87 4.28 -6.24
C GLN A 15 -8.30 3.08 -5.46
N ARG A 16 -8.72 2.95 -4.21
CA ARG A 16 -8.40 1.83 -3.33
C ARG A 16 -9.63 1.38 -2.58
N THR A 17 -9.66 0.08 -2.24
CA THR A 17 -10.72 -0.49 -1.40
C THR A 17 -10.38 -0.23 0.06
N GLY A 18 -11.31 0.40 0.77
CA GLY A 18 -11.17 0.80 2.16
C GLY A 18 -12.06 0.02 3.11
N PHE A 19 -12.40 0.68 4.24
CA PHE A 19 -13.26 0.12 5.28
C PHE A 19 -14.62 -0.31 4.73
N MET A 20 -15.06 -1.52 5.11
CA MET A 20 -16.31 -2.14 4.63
C MET A 20 -16.42 -2.23 3.11
N GLY A 21 -15.28 -2.35 2.40
CA GLY A 21 -15.23 -2.45 0.95
C GLY A 21 -15.50 -1.14 0.20
N ARG A 22 -15.65 -0.01 0.89
CA ARG A 22 -15.95 1.28 0.25
C ARG A 22 -14.72 1.82 -0.46
N PRO A 23 -14.83 2.21 -1.75
CA PRO A 23 -13.69 2.79 -2.45
C PRO A 23 -13.39 4.20 -1.93
N TYR A 24 -12.10 4.57 -1.92
CA TYR A 24 -11.63 5.91 -1.61
C TYR A 24 -10.45 6.29 -2.51
N THR A 25 -10.16 7.58 -2.62
CA THR A 25 -9.06 8.10 -3.43
C THR A 25 -7.80 8.22 -2.59
N LEU A 26 -6.83 7.36 -2.86
CA LEU A 26 -5.52 7.37 -2.21
C LEU A 26 -4.60 8.40 -2.87
N PHE A 27 -3.88 9.20 -2.06
CA PHE A 27 -2.94 10.22 -2.50
C PHE A 27 -1.49 9.75 -2.37
N LYS A 28 -0.67 9.97 -3.41
CA LYS A 28 0.77 9.72 -3.40
C LYS A 28 1.53 10.81 -4.16
N LEU A 29 2.84 10.91 -3.92
CA LEU A 29 3.70 11.60 -4.89
C LEU A 29 3.93 10.67 -6.10
N ARG A 30 3.97 11.28 -7.29
CA ARG A 30 4.20 10.51 -8.51
C ARG A 30 5.65 10.04 -8.59
N THR A 31 5.83 8.73 -8.71
CA THR A 31 7.13 8.07 -8.79
C THR A 31 7.35 7.32 -10.11
N MET A 32 6.31 7.28 -10.96
CA MET A 32 6.34 6.62 -12.26
C MET A 32 6.17 7.61 -13.41
N LYS A 33 6.59 7.19 -14.60
CA LYS A 33 6.39 7.94 -15.86
C LYS A 33 4.89 8.14 -16.12
N ARG A 34 4.52 9.24 -16.83
CA ARG A 34 3.09 9.60 -17.10
C ARG A 34 2.28 8.49 -17.75
N ASN A 35 2.92 7.63 -18.52
CA ASN A 35 2.28 6.59 -19.31
C ASN A 35 2.47 5.18 -18.70
N ALA A 36 2.76 5.10 -17.40
CA ALA A 36 3.12 3.85 -16.75
C ALA A 36 2.03 2.77 -16.80
N GLU A 37 0.75 3.16 -16.89
CA GLU A 37 -0.41 2.24 -16.89
C GLU A 37 -1.24 2.34 -18.18
N LYS A 38 -0.63 2.69 -19.34
CA LYS A 38 -1.36 2.73 -20.61
C LYS A 38 -1.99 1.41 -21.03
N LYS A 39 -1.46 0.29 -20.55
CA LYS A 39 -1.95 -1.06 -20.85
C LYS A 39 -2.91 -1.62 -19.79
N GLY A 40 -3.35 -0.79 -18.85
CA GLY A 40 -4.22 -1.19 -17.76
C GLY A 40 -3.49 -1.30 -16.41
N ALA A 41 -4.23 -1.80 -15.41
CA ALA A 41 -3.73 -1.99 -14.06
C ALA A 41 -2.73 -3.15 -14.01
N GLU A 42 -1.51 -2.87 -13.57
CA GLU A 42 -0.47 -3.89 -13.36
C GLU A 42 0.07 -3.82 -11.92
N TRP A 43 0.39 -4.98 -11.35
CA TRP A 43 1.12 -5.07 -10.10
C TRP A 43 2.51 -4.42 -10.23
N ALA A 44 2.97 -3.78 -9.17
CA ALA A 44 4.33 -3.24 -9.13
C ALA A 44 5.34 -4.39 -9.08
N LYS A 45 6.33 -4.36 -9.98
CA LYS A 45 7.42 -5.34 -10.04
C LYS A 45 8.62 -4.83 -9.24
N GLU A 46 9.47 -5.74 -8.76
CA GLU A 46 10.68 -5.39 -8.02
C GLU A 46 11.62 -4.49 -8.85
N LYS A 47 11.84 -4.86 -10.12
CA LYS A 47 12.58 -4.07 -11.10
C LYS A 47 11.60 -3.46 -12.11
N ASP A 48 10.90 -2.41 -11.73
CA ASP A 48 9.89 -1.76 -12.55
C ASP A 48 10.49 -0.61 -13.35
N ASN A 49 10.63 -0.79 -14.66
CA ASN A 49 11.18 0.21 -15.57
C ASN A 49 10.30 1.46 -15.75
N ARG A 50 9.07 1.42 -15.21
CA ARG A 50 8.15 2.57 -15.18
C ARG A 50 8.56 3.59 -14.12
N VAL A 51 9.35 3.17 -13.11
CA VAL A 51 9.78 4.04 -12.00
C VAL A 51 10.88 4.99 -12.47
N THR A 52 10.72 6.28 -12.18
CA THR A 52 11.70 7.33 -12.52
C THR A 52 12.90 7.29 -11.56
N ARG A 53 13.99 8.01 -11.88
CA ARG A 53 15.17 8.10 -10.99
C ARG A 53 14.81 8.74 -9.65
N CYS A 54 14.10 9.87 -9.69
CA CYS A 54 13.56 10.51 -8.48
C CYS A 54 12.58 9.56 -7.75
N GLY A 55 11.72 8.87 -8.49
CA GLY A 55 10.77 7.92 -7.95
C GLY A 55 11.44 6.77 -7.17
N LYS A 56 12.58 6.26 -7.62
CA LYS A 56 13.35 5.25 -6.89
C LYS A 56 13.79 5.77 -5.51
N PHE A 57 14.28 7.01 -5.46
CA PHE A 57 14.69 7.63 -4.20
C PHE A 57 13.48 7.82 -3.27
N LEU A 58 12.38 8.39 -3.79
CA LEU A 58 11.16 8.63 -3.00
C LEU A 58 10.60 7.34 -2.42
N ARG A 59 10.53 6.28 -3.22
CA ARG A 59 10.06 4.94 -2.79
C ARG A 59 10.97 4.31 -1.75
N LYS A 60 12.30 4.41 -1.93
CA LYS A 60 13.27 3.88 -0.96
C LYS A 60 13.04 4.41 0.45
N TRP A 61 12.70 5.69 0.58
CA TRP A 61 12.46 6.37 1.85
C TRP A 61 10.98 6.53 2.18
N ARG A 62 10.09 5.91 1.41
CA ARG A 62 8.62 6.01 1.54
C ARG A 62 8.07 7.45 1.57
N ILE A 63 8.83 8.41 1.04
CA ILE A 63 8.43 9.83 0.96
C ILE A 63 7.22 9.98 0.03
N ASP A 64 7.10 9.11 -0.97
CA ASP A 64 5.96 9.08 -1.90
C ASP A 64 4.63 8.76 -1.21
N GLU A 65 4.66 8.16 -0.03
CA GLU A 65 3.46 7.80 0.74
C GLU A 65 3.03 8.89 1.75
N ILE A 66 3.84 9.96 1.96
CA ILE A 66 3.50 11.07 2.88
C ILE A 66 2.12 11.69 2.59
N PRO A 67 1.69 11.92 1.33
CA PRO A 67 0.37 12.50 1.09
C PRO A 67 -0.79 11.64 1.60
N GLN A 68 -0.60 10.34 1.89
CA GLN A 68 -1.63 9.48 2.46
C GLN A 68 -2.04 9.89 3.89
N PHE A 69 -1.21 10.69 4.58
CA PHE A 69 -1.65 11.29 5.86
C PHE A 69 -2.92 12.12 5.71
N LEU A 70 -3.17 12.70 4.53
CA LEU A 70 -4.46 13.35 4.24
C LEU A 70 -5.62 12.36 4.27
N ASN A 71 -5.42 11.11 3.81
CA ASN A 71 -6.44 10.06 3.91
C ASN A 71 -6.67 9.65 5.38
N VAL A 72 -5.61 9.65 6.20
CA VAL A 72 -5.75 9.38 7.65
C VAL A 72 -6.55 10.48 8.33
N ILE A 73 -6.23 11.75 8.06
CA ILE A 73 -6.96 12.92 8.63
C ILE A 73 -8.43 12.90 8.19
N LYS A 74 -8.72 12.52 6.94
CA LYS A 74 -10.10 12.35 6.44
C LYS A 74 -10.83 11.14 7.04
N GLY A 75 -10.14 10.27 7.78
CA GLY A 75 -10.72 9.06 8.37
C GLY A 75 -10.92 7.89 7.39
N GLU A 76 -10.40 8.00 6.17
CA GLU A 76 -10.43 6.95 5.14
C GLU A 76 -9.39 5.84 5.40
N MET A 77 -8.30 6.19 6.09
CA MET A 77 -7.20 5.29 6.49
C MET A 77 -6.90 5.40 7.98
N SER A 78 -6.14 4.42 8.48
CA SER A 78 -5.43 4.46 9.77
C SER A 78 -3.92 4.51 9.54
N ILE A 79 -3.14 4.80 10.58
CA ILE A 79 -1.68 4.64 10.55
C ILE A 79 -1.34 3.15 10.39
N VAL A 80 -1.99 2.29 11.18
CA VAL A 80 -1.77 0.84 11.16
C VAL A 80 -3.05 0.14 10.67
N GLY A 81 -2.88 -0.85 9.79
CA GLY A 81 -3.96 -1.66 9.23
C GLY A 81 -3.52 -2.43 7.99
N PRO A 82 -4.40 -3.26 7.43
CA PRO A 82 -4.15 -3.94 6.16
C PRO A 82 -3.86 -2.96 5.02
N ARG A 83 -2.87 -3.29 4.17
CA ARG A 83 -2.55 -2.44 3.01
C ARG A 83 -3.72 -2.44 2.02
N PRO A 84 -4.23 -1.28 1.58
CA PRO A 84 -5.37 -1.22 0.67
C PRO A 84 -5.01 -1.72 -0.72
N GLU A 85 -5.85 -2.58 -1.29
CA GLU A 85 -5.70 -3.08 -2.65
C GLU A 85 -6.54 -2.28 -3.64
N ARG A 86 -6.20 -2.42 -4.92
CA ARG A 86 -6.92 -1.78 -6.02
C ARG A 86 -8.26 -2.48 -6.25
N PRO A 87 -9.36 -1.74 -6.53
CA PRO A 87 -10.65 -2.35 -6.82
C PRO A 87 -10.59 -3.32 -8.01
N GLU A 88 -9.75 -3.03 -9.01
CA GLU A 88 -9.60 -3.86 -10.21
C GLU A 88 -9.10 -5.29 -9.92
N PHE A 89 -8.40 -5.49 -8.80
CA PHE A 89 -7.90 -6.80 -8.39
C PHE A 89 -8.81 -7.52 -7.39
N GLN A 90 -9.80 -6.80 -6.83
CA GLN A 90 -10.64 -7.34 -5.75
C GLN A 90 -11.47 -8.55 -6.18
N GLU A 91 -12.07 -8.49 -7.36
CA GLU A 91 -12.94 -9.59 -7.84
C GLU A 91 -12.17 -10.90 -7.99
N ASP A 92 -10.95 -10.83 -8.52
CA ASP A 92 -10.10 -12.01 -8.70
C ASP A 92 -9.60 -12.53 -7.35
N LEU A 93 -9.19 -11.62 -6.45
CA LEU A 93 -8.72 -11.99 -5.12
C LEU A 93 -9.84 -12.61 -4.26
N ILE A 94 -11.07 -12.12 -4.37
CA ILE A 94 -12.22 -12.68 -3.67
C ILE A 94 -12.53 -14.10 -4.16
N LYS A 95 -12.37 -14.37 -5.48
CA LYS A 95 -12.61 -15.69 -6.06
C LYS A 95 -11.51 -16.69 -5.70
N GLN A 96 -10.27 -16.24 -5.62
CA GLN A 96 -9.09 -17.09 -5.43
C GLN A 96 -8.74 -17.31 -3.96
N VAL A 97 -8.98 -16.31 -3.10
CA VAL A 97 -8.56 -16.33 -1.70
C VAL A 97 -9.79 -16.31 -0.79
N PRO A 98 -10.13 -17.43 -0.13
CA PRO A 98 -11.25 -17.49 0.81
C PRO A 98 -11.13 -16.41 1.91
N HIS A 99 -12.26 -15.80 2.27
CA HIS A 99 -12.32 -14.78 3.33
C HIS A 99 -11.54 -13.48 3.04
N TRP A 100 -11.13 -13.22 1.79
CA TRP A 100 -10.39 -12.01 1.43
C TRP A 100 -11.04 -10.71 1.94
N ASN A 101 -12.36 -10.64 1.93
CA ASN A 101 -13.12 -9.47 2.37
C ASN A 101 -13.01 -9.18 3.87
N CYS A 102 -12.61 -10.15 4.70
CA CYS A 102 -12.47 -9.95 6.15
C CYS A 102 -11.42 -8.88 6.50
N ARG A 103 -10.45 -8.64 5.62
CA ARG A 103 -9.45 -7.59 5.80
C ARG A 103 -10.04 -6.17 5.75
N HIS A 104 -11.23 -6.00 5.21
CA HIS A 104 -11.94 -4.72 5.12
C HIS A 104 -12.79 -4.40 6.36
N LEU A 105 -12.82 -5.28 7.36
CA LEU A 105 -13.50 -5.04 8.64
C LEU A 105 -12.84 -3.96 9.50
N VAL A 106 -11.64 -3.54 9.14
CA VAL A 106 -10.90 -2.43 9.73
C VAL A 106 -10.50 -1.42 8.66
N LYS A 107 -10.14 -0.19 9.08
CA LYS A 107 -9.60 0.80 8.14
C LYS A 107 -8.25 0.31 7.58
N PRO A 108 -7.97 0.54 6.28
CA PRO A 108 -6.67 0.26 5.70
C PRO A 108 -5.59 1.13 6.34
N GLY A 109 -4.35 0.60 6.40
CA GLY A 109 -3.22 1.26 7.03
C GLY A 109 -2.17 1.80 6.06
N LEU A 110 -1.44 2.83 6.52
CA LEU A 110 -0.17 3.25 5.90
C LEU A 110 0.88 2.14 6.02
N THR A 111 0.92 1.52 7.20
CA THR A 111 1.71 0.31 7.49
C THR A 111 0.82 -0.75 8.12
N GLY A 112 1.31 -1.98 8.23
CA GLY A 112 0.55 -3.08 8.81
C GLY A 112 1.40 -4.30 9.09
N TRP A 113 0.83 -5.26 9.81
CA TRP A 113 1.52 -6.48 10.21
C TRP A 113 2.05 -7.26 9.02
N ALA A 114 1.24 -7.45 7.97
CA ALA A 114 1.68 -8.09 6.73
C ALA A 114 2.87 -7.36 6.09
N GLN A 115 2.87 -6.02 6.09
CA GLN A 115 3.93 -5.23 5.46
C GLN A 115 5.29 -5.33 6.16
N ILE A 116 5.32 -5.59 7.48
CA ILE A 116 6.57 -5.76 8.24
C ILE A 116 7.05 -7.21 8.31
N ARG A 117 6.16 -8.18 8.14
CA ARG A 117 6.46 -9.62 8.22
C ARG A 117 6.65 -10.28 6.86
N TYR A 118 5.92 -9.81 5.86
CA TYR A 118 5.92 -10.40 4.53
C TYR A 118 6.36 -9.39 3.47
N ARG A 119 7.45 -9.69 2.77
CA ARG A 119 8.09 -8.73 1.85
C ARG A 119 7.52 -8.75 0.44
N TYR A 120 7.03 -9.88 -0.05
CA TYR A 120 6.61 -10.03 -1.44
C TYR A 120 5.31 -10.81 -1.58
N ALA A 121 4.32 -10.22 -2.22
CA ALA A 121 3.11 -10.85 -2.69
C ALA A 121 2.87 -10.42 -4.15
N SER A 122 3.12 -11.31 -5.09
CA SER A 122 2.89 -11.07 -6.53
C SER A 122 1.98 -12.09 -7.20
N ASP A 123 1.52 -13.10 -6.46
CA ASP A 123 0.64 -14.16 -6.93
C ASP A 123 -0.48 -14.49 -5.91
N ALA A 124 -1.34 -15.43 -6.23
CA ALA A 124 -2.48 -15.81 -5.39
C ALA A 124 -2.03 -16.44 -4.06
N ASP A 125 -1.03 -17.33 -4.07
CA ASP A 125 -0.52 -17.99 -2.87
C ASP A 125 0.09 -16.97 -1.90
N ALA A 126 0.82 -16.02 -2.44
CA ALA A 126 1.35 -14.89 -1.69
C ALA A 126 0.25 -13.98 -1.12
N SER A 127 -0.90 -13.89 -1.78
CA SER A 127 -2.06 -13.13 -1.31
C SER A 127 -2.78 -13.82 -0.15
N GLU A 128 -2.83 -15.15 -0.14
CA GLU A 128 -3.39 -15.92 0.97
C GLU A 128 -2.53 -15.78 2.24
N GLU A 129 -1.21 -15.92 2.11
CA GLU A 129 -0.30 -15.71 3.23
C GLU A 129 -0.39 -14.28 3.78
N LYS A 130 -0.46 -13.29 2.89
CA LYS A 130 -0.66 -11.89 3.27
C LYS A 130 -1.98 -11.69 4.03
N LEU A 131 -3.07 -12.33 3.58
CA LEU A 131 -4.35 -12.29 4.27
C LEU A 131 -4.24 -12.87 5.69
N ALA A 132 -3.52 -13.99 5.86
CA ALA A 132 -3.30 -14.58 7.18
C ALA A 132 -2.65 -13.60 8.16
N TYR A 133 -1.65 -12.82 7.73
CA TYR A 133 -1.06 -11.75 8.54
C TYR A 133 -2.04 -10.59 8.79
N ASP A 134 -2.84 -10.20 7.81
CA ASP A 134 -3.85 -9.15 7.99
C ASP A 134 -4.93 -9.59 9.00
N LEU A 135 -5.41 -10.84 8.93
CA LEU A 135 -6.38 -11.39 9.87
C LEU A 135 -5.79 -11.57 11.28
N TYR A 136 -4.52 -11.97 11.38
CA TYR A 136 -3.81 -11.99 12.65
C TYR A 136 -3.82 -10.61 13.31
N TYR A 137 -3.47 -9.55 12.55
CA TYR A 137 -3.52 -8.19 13.05
C TYR A 137 -4.93 -7.80 13.52
N ILE A 138 -5.96 -8.06 12.71
CA ILE A 138 -7.36 -7.72 13.05
C ILE A 138 -7.77 -8.39 14.37
N LYS A 139 -7.39 -9.64 14.56
CA LYS A 139 -7.71 -10.41 15.78
C LYS A 139 -6.96 -9.89 17.02
N HIS A 140 -5.73 -9.40 16.86
CA HIS A 140 -4.85 -9.02 17.98
C HIS A 140 -4.60 -7.51 18.05
N ALA A 141 -5.37 -6.70 17.32
CA ALA A 141 -5.18 -5.25 17.27
C ALA A 141 -5.23 -4.64 18.68
N SER A 142 -4.17 -3.94 19.02
CA SER A 142 -4.02 -3.22 20.29
C SER A 142 -3.00 -2.10 20.13
N THR A 143 -3.02 -1.12 21.00
CA THR A 143 -2.05 -0.01 21.00
C THR A 143 -0.60 -0.49 21.02
N LEU A 144 -0.32 -1.58 21.75
CA LEU A 144 1.04 -2.17 21.81
C LEU A 144 1.45 -2.79 20.47
N VAL A 145 0.55 -3.52 19.80
CA VAL A 145 0.80 -4.09 18.48
C VAL A 145 0.99 -2.98 17.44
N ASP A 146 0.17 -1.93 17.50
CA ASP A 146 0.31 -0.78 16.61
C ASP A 146 1.67 -0.09 16.79
N LEU A 147 2.09 0.14 18.02
CA LEU A 147 3.39 0.73 18.34
C LEU A 147 4.55 -0.16 17.83
N GLN A 148 4.46 -1.47 18.01
CA GLN A 148 5.44 -2.42 17.49
C GLN A 148 5.55 -2.35 15.96
N ILE A 149 4.41 -2.26 15.26
CA ILE A 149 4.36 -2.13 13.80
C ILE A 149 5.01 -0.83 13.35
N ILE A 150 4.66 0.29 13.99
CA ILE A 150 5.21 1.62 13.68
C ILE A 150 6.73 1.63 13.86
N LEU A 151 7.23 1.15 15.00
CA LEU A 151 8.68 1.10 15.28
C LEU A 151 9.43 0.21 14.27
N SER A 152 8.86 -0.95 13.92
CA SER A 152 9.42 -1.84 12.90
C SER A 152 9.46 -1.19 11.52
N THR A 153 8.42 -0.43 11.17
CA THR A 153 8.34 0.33 9.91
C THR A 153 9.41 1.42 9.87
N LEU A 154 9.56 2.21 10.92
CA LEU A 154 10.58 3.25 11.00
C LEU A 154 12.00 2.67 10.89
N ARG A 155 12.26 1.52 11.56
CA ARG A 155 13.54 0.81 11.43
C ARG A 155 13.79 0.37 9.98
N SER A 156 12.78 -0.20 9.32
CA SER A 156 12.88 -0.63 7.91
C SER A 156 13.16 0.55 6.98
N ILE A 157 12.50 1.70 7.19
CA ILE A 157 12.74 2.93 6.43
C ILE A 157 14.18 3.41 6.64
N ALA A 158 14.65 3.49 7.90
CA ALA A 158 15.99 3.94 8.23
C ALA A 158 17.09 3.07 7.58
N GLN A 159 16.85 1.77 7.41
CA GLN A 159 17.75 0.87 6.71
C GLN A 159 17.69 1.01 5.17
N GLY A 160 16.75 1.80 4.66
CA GLY A 160 16.56 1.99 3.21
C GLY A 160 16.18 0.69 2.50
N SER A 161 15.66 -0.31 3.22
CA SER A 161 15.25 -1.58 2.66
C SER A 161 13.78 -1.51 2.23
N ARG A 162 13.57 -1.94 1.03
CA ARG A 162 12.26 -2.28 0.48
C ARG A 162 12.13 -3.77 0.47
#